data_ad5f876fbb09f68487fefad6b23a2bb9
#
_entry.id   ad5f876fbb09f68487fefad6b23a2bb9
#
_cell.length_a   1.000
_cell.length_b   1.000
_cell.length_c   1.000
_cell.angle_alpha   90.00
_cell.angle_beta   90.00
_cell.angle_gamma   90.00
#
_symmetry.space_group_name_H-M   'P 1'
#
loop_
_entity.id
_entity.type
_entity.pdbx_description
1 polymer ?
#
loop_
_entity_poly.entity_id
_entity_poly.type
_entity_poly.pdbx_seq_one_letter_code
_entity_poly.pdbx_strand_id
1 'polypeptide(L)'
;MVKAMDAIRTARALIGTPYRLFDCISLIKTVIRTAPGGMPSYTTAGTNTLWASYGASAKYKDLTWRQEGIGSARAGMLAFKRRGTDVHHVGLVTGEGTVIHSSSAKGCVVETPLDSSWQLLAVHRYIEAQELPQPSAPAAPSGGSLVDETEEKQMEAYKMKVVASGLNVRGEPNVSSRRIGRLNEGAVVTVQASFADGWKYVTYGDGALGYVDGSYLAEYVEPPVPEAPKITIIDSANNRFCPVGDWRVLVGSVD
;
A
#
# COMPACT_ATOMS: atom_id res chain seq x y z
N MET A 1 4.77 -0.49 8.40
CA MET A 1 5.19 -0.72 7.00
C MET A 1 6.60 -0.17 6.86
N VAL A 2 7.47 -0.82 6.09
CA VAL A 2 8.85 -0.36 5.84
C VAL A 2 8.81 0.78 4.84
N LYS A 3 9.39 1.93 5.16
CA LYS A 3 9.52 3.04 4.20
C LYS A 3 10.54 2.67 3.11
N ALA A 4 10.33 3.13 1.88
CA ALA A 4 11.22 2.84 0.75
C ALA A 4 12.70 3.11 1.07
N MET A 5 13.00 4.27 1.65
CA MET A 5 14.37 4.66 1.98
C MET A 5 15.01 3.79 3.07
N ASP A 6 14.22 3.29 4.03
CA ASP A 6 14.71 2.37 5.05
C ASP A 6 14.98 0.98 4.47
N ALA A 7 14.11 0.51 3.55
CA ALA A 7 14.33 -0.72 2.80
C ALA A 7 15.63 -0.65 1.98
N ILE A 8 15.84 0.46 1.25
CA ILE A 8 17.03 0.68 0.42
C ILE A 8 18.29 0.75 1.29
N ARG A 9 18.26 1.51 2.39
CA ARG A 9 19.38 1.60 3.32
C ARG A 9 19.74 0.23 3.89
N THR A 10 18.74 -0.55 4.29
CA THR A 10 18.93 -1.92 4.80
C THR A 10 19.52 -2.82 3.73
N ALA A 11 19.03 -2.75 2.49
CA ALA A 11 19.55 -3.53 1.38
C ALA A 11 21.00 -3.13 1.01
N ARG A 12 21.33 -1.82 1.01
CA ARG A 12 22.67 -1.31 0.74
C ARG A 12 23.69 -1.80 1.79
N ALA A 13 23.28 -1.92 3.05
CA ALA A 13 24.13 -2.46 4.11
C ALA A 13 24.50 -3.95 3.91
N LEU A 14 23.78 -4.66 3.04
CA LEU A 14 24.02 -6.06 2.70
C LEU A 14 24.87 -6.25 1.43
N ILE A 15 25.26 -5.18 0.73
CA ILE A 15 26.10 -5.27 -0.47
C ILE A 15 27.41 -5.97 -0.12
N GLY A 16 27.84 -6.90 -0.98
CA GLY A 16 29.01 -7.76 -0.76
C GLY A 16 28.70 -9.08 -0.05
N THR A 17 27.52 -9.26 0.54
CA THR A 17 27.14 -10.55 1.17
C THR A 17 27.15 -11.66 0.12
N PRO A 18 27.86 -12.79 0.37
CA PRO A 18 28.00 -13.86 -0.61
C PRO A 18 26.66 -14.51 -1.01
N TYR A 19 26.44 -14.71 -2.32
CA TYR A 19 25.22 -15.31 -2.88
C TYR A 19 24.90 -16.70 -2.28
N ARG A 20 25.90 -17.53 -2.06
CA ARG A 20 25.74 -18.89 -1.51
C ARG A 20 25.07 -18.92 -0.13
N LEU A 21 25.13 -17.81 0.60
CA LEU A 21 24.50 -17.63 1.92
C LEU A 21 23.20 -16.83 1.82
N PHE A 22 22.99 -16.15 0.70
CA PHE A 22 22.00 -15.08 0.62
C PHE A 22 21.50 -14.88 -0.82
N ASP A 23 20.56 -15.69 -1.25
CA ASP A 23 19.95 -15.59 -2.58
C ASP A 23 19.04 -14.34 -2.74
N CYS A 24 18.48 -14.15 -3.92
CA CYS A 24 17.67 -12.97 -4.23
C CYS A 24 16.41 -12.86 -3.36
N ILE A 25 15.78 -13.97 -3.01
CA ILE A 25 14.62 -13.98 -2.12
C ILE A 25 15.03 -13.74 -0.66
N SER A 26 16.17 -14.24 -0.25
CA SER A 26 16.70 -14.01 1.10
C SER A 26 17.00 -12.53 1.33
N LEU A 27 17.49 -11.82 0.31
CA LEU A 27 17.65 -10.37 0.36
C LEU A 27 16.31 -9.67 0.69
N ILE A 28 15.27 -9.95 -0.09
CA ILE A 28 13.96 -9.32 0.11
C ILE A 28 13.37 -9.68 1.48
N LYS A 29 13.46 -10.96 1.88
CA LYS A 29 13.01 -11.39 3.22
C LYS A 29 13.73 -10.63 4.33
N THR A 30 15.04 -10.49 4.22
CA THR A 30 15.84 -9.82 5.26
C THR A 30 15.51 -8.36 5.32
N VAL A 31 15.42 -7.66 4.19
CA VAL A 31 15.01 -6.26 4.15
C VAL A 31 13.67 -6.05 4.85
N ILE A 32 12.65 -6.85 4.51
CA ILE A 32 11.31 -6.70 5.09
C ILE A 32 11.31 -7.05 6.59
N ARG A 33 12.16 -7.97 7.03
CA ARG A 33 12.22 -8.39 8.44
C ARG A 33 12.96 -7.41 9.34
N THR A 34 14.03 -6.79 8.83
CA THR A 34 15.00 -6.07 9.66
C THR A 34 15.00 -4.56 9.48
N ALA A 35 14.42 -4.05 8.40
CA ALA A 35 14.30 -2.61 8.22
C ALA A 35 13.34 -1.99 9.28
N PRO A 36 13.50 -0.71 9.63
CA PRO A 36 12.57 0.00 10.49
C PRO A 36 11.12 -0.13 10.01
N GLY A 37 10.20 -0.45 10.90
CA GLY A 37 8.80 -0.73 10.56
C GLY A 37 8.56 -2.09 9.89
N GLY A 38 9.56 -2.97 9.93
CA GLY A 38 9.56 -4.28 9.31
C GLY A 38 8.67 -5.31 10.02
N MET A 39 8.59 -6.50 9.40
CA MET A 39 7.81 -7.62 9.89
C MET A 39 8.73 -8.84 10.13
N PRO A 40 9.17 -9.12 11.35
CA PRO A 40 10.11 -10.20 11.65
C PRO A 40 9.65 -11.60 11.21
N SER A 41 8.34 -11.84 11.20
CA SER A 41 7.73 -13.12 10.78
C SER A 41 7.52 -13.26 9.27
N TYR A 42 7.88 -12.24 8.46
CA TYR A 42 7.66 -12.27 7.02
C TYR A 42 8.36 -13.44 6.34
N THR A 43 7.66 -14.10 5.42
CA THR A 43 8.21 -15.16 4.58
C THR A 43 7.53 -15.23 3.21
N THR A 44 8.22 -15.78 2.23
CA THR A 44 7.72 -16.17 0.92
C THR A 44 8.51 -17.38 0.44
N ALA A 45 7.94 -18.21 -0.44
CA ALA A 45 8.58 -19.44 -0.90
C ALA A 45 9.67 -19.16 -1.94
N GLY A 46 9.44 -18.25 -2.89
CA GLY A 46 10.38 -17.94 -3.97
C GLY A 46 9.89 -16.82 -4.86
N THR A 47 10.63 -16.52 -5.93
CA THR A 47 10.32 -15.43 -6.86
C THR A 47 9.01 -15.62 -7.60
N ASN A 48 8.74 -16.81 -8.11
CA ASN A 48 7.46 -17.12 -8.74
C ASN A 48 6.29 -16.97 -7.78
N THR A 49 6.43 -17.47 -6.55
CA THR A 49 5.40 -17.31 -5.51
C THR A 49 5.21 -15.84 -5.14
N LEU A 50 6.28 -15.07 -5.02
CA LEU A 50 6.22 -13.66 -4.72
C LEU A 50 5.55 -12.87 -5.86
N TRP A 51 5.93 -13.14 -7.11
CA TRP A 51 5.31 -12.55 -8.29
C TRP A 51 3.85 -12.95 -8.45
N ALA A 52 3.51 -14.23 -8.27
CA ALA A 52 2.17 -14.78 -8.39
C ALA A 52 1.35 -14.70 -7.11
N SER A 53 1.80 -13.99 -6.09
CA SER A 53 1.14 -13.93 -4.77
C SER A 53 -0.30 -13.44 -4.85
N TYR A 54 -0.60 -12.69 -5.87
CA TYR A 54 -1.95 -12.37 -6.27
C TYR A 54 -2.71 -13.64 -6.73
N GLY A 55 -3.59 -14.14 -5.88
CA GLY A 55 -4.34 -15.38 -6.11
C GLY A 55 -3.61 -16.67 -5.71
N ALA A 56 -2.46 -16.56 -5.05
CA ALA A 56 -1.77 -17.68 -4.42
C ALA A 56 -2.53 -18.25 -3.21
N SER A 57 -2.00 -19.31 -2.60
CA SER A 57 -2.53 -19.88 -1.35
C SER A 57 -2.62 -18.81 -0.25
N ALA A 58 -3.52 -18.99 0.71
CA ALA A 58 -3.79 -18.03 1.79
C ALA A 58 -2.53 -17.51 2.51
N LYS A 59 -1.50 -18.36 2.64
CA LYS A 59 -0.23 -18.00 3.30
C LYS A 59 0.58 -16.91 2.57
N TYR A 60 0.48 -16.87 1.23
CA TYR A 60 1.28 -15.96 0.40
C TYR A 60 0.41 -15.01 -0.43
N LYS A 61 -0.87 -14.94 -0.09
CA LYS A 61 -1.85 -14.13 -0.80
C LYS A 61 -1.54 -12.64 -0.61
N ASP A 62 -1.70 -11.91 -1.72
CA ASP A 62 -1.64 -10.43 -1.74
C ASP A 62 -0.33 -9.85 -1.17
N LEU A 63 0.80 -10.49 -1.44
CA LEU A 63 2.13 -9.96 -1.06
C LEU A 63 2.60 -8.88 -2.02
N THR A 64 2.21 -8.95 -3.30
CA THR A 64 2.65 -8.00 -4.33
C THR A 64 1.51 -7.60 -5.27
N TRP A 65 1.59 -6.37 -5.77
CA TRP A 65 0.78 -5.85 -6.87
C TRP A 65 1.68 -5.64 -8.08
N ARG A 66 1.36 -6.34 -9.16
CA ARG A 66 2.19 -6.50 -10.34
C ARG A 66 2.01 -5.39 -11.36
N GLN A 67 3.08 -5.12 -12.10
CA GLN A 67 3.08 -4.23 -13.24
C GLN A 67 4.03 -4.77 -14.31
N GLU A 68 3.58 -4.84 -15.55
CA GLU A 68 4.42 -5.18 -16.70
C GLU A 68 5.27 -3.98 -17.13
N GLY A 69 6.52 -4.25 -17.50
CA GLY A 69 7.49 -3.23 -17.85
C GLY A 69 8.13 -2.53 -16.65
N ILE A 70 9.15 -1.72 -16.91
CA ILE A 70 9.94 -1.03 -15.88
C ILE A 70 9.82 0.50 -15.93
N GLY A 71 8.98 1.03 -16.82
CA GLY A 71 8.89 2.48 -17.09
C GLY A 71 8.38 3.32 -15.92
N SER A 72 7.67 2.69 -14.97
CA SER A 72 7.14 3.37 -13.77
C SER A 72 7.86 2.95 -12.49
N ALA A 73 9.14 2.55 -12.60
CA ALA A 73 9.94 2.14 -11.47
C ALA A 73 10.10 3.27 -10.45
N ARG A 74 9.89 2.94 -9.17
CA ARG A 74 9.97 3.86 -8.04
C ARG A 74 10.75 3.23 -6.90
N ALA A 75 11.33 4.04 -6.05
CA ALA A 75 11.99 3.58 -4.84
C ALA A 75 11.06 2.68 -4.00
N GLY A 76 11.57 1.54 -3.56
CA GLY A 76 10.82 0.58 -2.75
C GLY A 76 10.01 -0.44 -3.53
N MET A 77 9.87 -0.32 -4.86
CA MET A 77 9.30 -1.37 -5.70
C MET A 77 10.26 -2.55 -5.82
N LEU A 78 9.71 -3.72 -6.13
CA LEU A 78 10.49 -4.90 -6.52
C LEU A 78 10.55 -4.97 -8.05
N ALA A 79 11.75 -5.18 -8.59
CA ALA A 79 11.95 -5.51 -9.99
C ALA A 79 12.19 -7.01 -10.14
N PHE A 80 11.70 -7.60 -11.24
CA PHE A 80 11.84 -9.02 -11.50
C PHE A 80 12.39 -9.27 -12.90
N LYS A 81 13.13 -10.39 -13.01
CA LYS A 81 13.55 -10.96 -14.30
C LYS A 81 12.74 -12.20 -14.59
N ARG A 82 12.30 -12.31 -15.85
CA ARG A 82 11.47 -13.41 -16.35
C ARG A 82 12.12 -14.10 -17.54
N ARG A 83 11.97 -15.41 -17.62
CA ARG A 83 12.28 -16.21 -18.80
C ARG A 83 11.05 -17.04 -19.16
N GLY A 84 10.35 -16.65 -20.21
CA GLY A 84 9.03 -17.22 -20.50
C GLY A 84 8.05 -16.95 -19.34
N THR A 85 7.50 -18.00 -18.76
CA THR A 85 6.61 -17.91 -17.58
C THR A 85 7.34 -17.95 -16.25
N ASP A 86 8.63 -18.28 -16.24
CA ASP A 86 9.44 -18.42 -15.02
C ASP A 86 10.00 -17.07 -14.56
N VAL A 87 9.52 -16.60 -13.42
CA VAL A 87 10.07 -15.42 -12.75
C VAL A 87 11.17 -15.88 -11.79
N HIS A 88 12.40 -15.79 -12.25
CA HIS A 88 13.54 -16.44 -11.62
C HIS A 88 14.43 -15.52 -10.78
N HIS A 89 14.19 -14.20 -10.80
CA HIS A 89 15.03 -13.26 -10.08
C HIS A 89 14.24 -12.05 -9.57
N VAL A 90 14.68 -11.47 -8.46
CA VAL A 90 14.08 -10.29 -7.83
C VAL A 90 15.15 -9.38 -7.24
N GLY A 91 14.89 -8.07 -7.26
CA GLY A 91 15.68 -7.06 -6.60
C GLY A 91 14.81 -5.90 -6.10
N LEU A 92 15.40 -5.03 -5.29
CA LEU A 92 14.77 -3.84 -4.72
C LEU A 92 15.18 -2.61 -5.55
N VAL A 93 14.21 -1.88 -6.07
CA VAL A 93 14.43 -0.65 -6.85
C VAL A 93 14.77 0.51 -5.90
N THR A 94 15.82 1.27 -6.25
CA THR A 94 16.29 2.39 -5.42
C THR A 94 15.61 3.72 -5.73
N GLY A 95 14.99 3.85 -6.91
CA GLY A 95 14.47 5.13 -7.41
C GLY A 95 15.51 5.99 -8.14
N GLU A 96 16.79 5.60 -8.08
CA GLU A 96 17.92 6.27 -8.73
C GLU A 96 18.31 5.60 -10.07
N GLY A 97 17.38 4.83 -10.66
CA GLY A 97 17.63 4.05 -11.87
C GLY A 97 18.45 2.79 -11.62
N THR A 98 18.53 2.32 -10.38
CA THR A 98 19.27 1.11 -10.00
C THR A 98 18.42 0.11 -9.22
N VAL A 99 18.92 -1.12 -9.12
CA VAL A 99 18.31 -2.24 -8.40
C VAL A 99 19.36 -2.90 -7.52
N ILE A 100 19.03 -3.11 -6.25
CA ILE A 100 19.85 -3.90 -5.33
C ILE A 100 19.33 -5.34 -5.37
N HIS A 101 20.21 -6.27 -5.69
CA HIS A 101 19.84 -7.69 -5.78
C HIS A 101 21.01 -8.61 -5.41
N SER A 102 20.70 -9.82 -4.98
CA SER A 102 21.73 -10.84 -4.80
C SER A 102 21.96 -11.58 -6.12
N SER A 103 23.10 -11.36 -6.73
CA SER A 103 23.45 -11.85 -8.08
C SER A 103 24.27 -13.11 -7.99
N SER A 104 23.78 -14.22 -8.56
CA SER A 104 24.55 -15.46 -8.71
C SER A 104 25.75 -15.27 -9.63
N ALA A 105 25.64 -14.46 -10.67
CA ALA A 105 26.72 -14.16 -11.62
C ALA A 105 27.85 -13.32 -11.00
N LYS A 106 27.51 -12.43 -10.05
CA LYS A 106 28.50 -11.63 -9.31
C LYS A 106 28.95 -12.29 -8.01
N GLY A 107 28.27 -13.37 -7.60
CA GLY A 107 28.57 -14.12 -6.40
C GLY A 107 28.19 -13.43 -5.09
N CYS A 108 27.51 -12.27 -5.12
CA CYS A 108 27.16 -11.49 -3.94
C CYS A 108 25.97 -10.53 -4.18
N VAL A 109 25.55 -9.85 -3.13
CA VAL A 109 24.60 -8.72 -3.23
C VAL A 109 25.32 -7.55 -3.88
N VAL A 110 24.67 -6.97 -4.89
CA VAL A 110 25.18 -5.85 -5.69
C VAL A 110 24.06 -4.84 -5.96
N GLU A 111 24.45 -3.62 -6.29
CA GLU A 111 23.57 -2.61 -6.89
C GLU A 111 23.96 -2.45 -8.36
N THR A 112 23.01 -2.57 -9.27
CA THR A 112 23.21 -2.53 -10.73
C THR A 112 22.18 -1.64 -11.39
N PRO A 113 22.42 -1.14 -12.62
CA PRO A 113 21.39 -0.42 -13.36
C PRO A 113 20.08 -1.19 -13.49
N LEU A 114 18.97 -0.48 -13.44
CA LEU A 114 17.65 -0.97 -13.83
C LEU A 114 17.53 -0.86 -15.35
N ASP A 115 18.05 -1.85 -16.05
CA ASP A 115 18.09 -1.89 -17.51
C ASP A 115 17.02 -2.85 -18.10
N SER A 116 17.02 -3.04 -19.40
CA SER A 116 16.09 -3.92 -20.14
C SER A 116 16.16 -5.40 -19.74
N SER A 117 17.16 -5.82 -18.95
CA SER A 117 17.20 -7.18 -18.40
C SER A 117 16.17 -7.41 -17.28
N TRP A 118 15.61 -6.34 -16.74
CA TRP A 118 14.48 -6.36 -15.82
C TRP A 118 13.19 -6.11 -16.63
N GLN A 119 12.18 -6.91 -16.47
CA GLN A 119 10.97 -6.84 -17.29
C GLN A 119 9.72 -6.47 -16.49
N LEU A 120 9.71 -6.69 -15.20
CA LEU A 120 8.51 -6.64 -14.38
C LEU A 120 8.76 -5.83 -13.11
N LEU A 121 7.73 -5.12 -12.65
CA LEU A 121 7.71 -4.42 -11.37
C LEU A 121 6.56 -4.92 -10.50
N ALA A 122 6.73 -4.83 -9.20
CA ALA A 122 5.62 -4.98 -8.25
C ALA A 122 5.81 -4.06 -7.03
N VAL A 123 4.71 -3.52 -6.55
CA VAL A 123 4.66 -2.93 -5.21
C VAL A 123 4.54 -4.08 -4.20
N HIS A 124 5.29 -4.04 -3.11
CA HIS A 124 5.23 -5.04 -2.07
C HIS A 124 4.39 -4.54 -0.88
N ARG A 125 3.51 -5.40 -0.35
CA ARG A 125 2.57 -5.08 0.73
C ARG A 125 3.21 -4.45 1.96
N TYR A 126 4.44 -4.82 2.28
CA TYR A 126 5.13 -4.37 3.50
C TYR A 126 6.21 -3.32 3.22
N ILE A 127 6.34 -2.85 1.97
CA ILE A 127 7.24 -1.76 1.61
C ILE A 127 6.39 -0.63 1.03
N GLU A 128 6.46 0.53 1.62
CA GLU A 128 5.85 1.76 1.13
C GLU A 128 6.72 2.29 -0.02
N ALA A 129 6.29 2.01 -1.26
CA ALA A 129 6.98 2.52 -2.43
C ALA A 129 6.78 4.05 -2.52
N GLN A 130 7.85 4.75 -2.93
CA GLN A 130 7.78 6.19 -3.13
C GLN A 130 6.73 6.54 -4.21
N GLU A 131 5.94 7.56 -4.00
CA GLU A 131 5.02 8.05 -5.01
C GLU A 131 5.77 8.60 -6.23
N LEU A 132 5.17 8.47 -7.43
CA LEU A 132 5.72 9.14 -8.61
C LEU A 132 5.68 10.65 -8.37
N PRO A 133 6.76 11.38 -8.67
CA PRO A 133 6.63 12.82 -8.80
C PRO A 133 5.54 13.08 -9.85
N GLN A 134 4.51 13.81 -9.47
CA GLN A 134 3.50 14.25 -10.44
C GLN A 134 4.23 14.97 -11.57
N PRO A 135 3.90 14.71 -12.85
CA PRO A 135 4.47 15.52 -13.92
C PRO A 135 4.13 16.98 -13.61
N SER A 136 5.17 17.77 -13.34
CA SER A 136 5.03 19.20 -13.19
C SER A 136 4.31 19.70 -14.44
N ALA A 137 3.17 20.35 -14.26
CA ALA A 137 2.48 21.04 -15.33
C ALA A 137 3.50 21.91 -16.09
N PRO A 138 3.42 22.00 -17.45
CA PRO A 138 4.36 22.80 -18.22
C PRO A 138 4.39 24.21 -17.64
N ALA A 139 5.59 24.70 -17.34
CA ALA A 139 5.81 26.01 -16.77
C ALA A 139 5.12 27.07 -17.63
N ALA A 140 4.12 27.73 -17.09
CA ALA A 140 3.60 28.96 -17.63
C ALA A 140 4.67 30.05 -17.47
N PRO A 141 4.82 30.98 -18.44
CA PRO A 141 5.87 31.97 -18.39
C PRO A 141 5.74 32.90 -17.19
N SER A 142 6.86 33.14 -16.54
CA SER A 142 7.03 33.95 -15.34
C SER A 142 6.51 35.37 -15.52
N GLY A 143 5.68 35.78 -14.58
CA GLY A 143 5.24 37.16 -14.38
C GLY A 143 4.67 37.37 -12.99
N GLY A 144 5.52 37.80 -12.05
CA GLY A 144 5.21 38.73 -10.98
C GLY A 144 4.46 38.24 -9.71
N SER A 145 5.23 38.17 -8.65
CA SER A 145 4.94 38.65 -7.26
C SER A 145 3.98 37.93 -6.35
N LEU A 146 4.59 37.34 -5.34
CA LEU A 146 4.31 37.36 -3.89
C LEU A 146 3.04 36.72 -3.33
N VAL A 147 3.35 35.93 -2.34
CA VAL A 147 2.71 35.51 -1.07
C VAL A 147 1.89 34.22 -1.12
N ASP A 148 2.43 33.29 -0.36
CA ASP A 148 1.88 32.66 0.82
C ASP A 148 1.30 31.25 0.68
N GLU A 149 1.85 30.42 1.55
CA GLU A 149 1.33 29.18 2.14
C GLU A 149 0.83 28.09 1.19
N THR A 150 1.78 27.27 0.79
CA THR A 150 1.47 25.94 0.24
C THR A 150 1.12 24.99 1.38
N GLU A 151 -0.15 24.82 1.64
CA GLU A 151 -0.64 23.64 2.35
C GLU A 151 -0.28 22.42 1.52
N GLU A 152 0.67 21.62 2.00
CA GLU A 152 0.82 20.22 1.59
C GLU A 152 -0.47 19.48 1.98
N LYS A 153 -1.42 19.41 1.07
CA LYS A 153 -2.59 18.57 1.22
C LYS A 153 -2.15 17.12 1.07
N GLN A 154 -1.75 16.51 2.19
CA GLN A 154 -1.77 15.06 2.32
C GLN A 154 -3.15 14.61 1.82
N MET A 155 -3.21 13.81 0.76
CA MET A 155 -4.45 13.16 0.38
C MET A 155 -4.76 12.12 1.47
N GLU A 156 -5.47 12.57 2.50
CA GLU A 156 -6.06 11.67 3.48
C GLU A 156 -6.96 10.68 2.74
N ALA A 157 -6.81 9.40 3.08
CA ALA A 157 -7.67 8.36 2.56
C ALA A 157 -9.13 8.73 2.88
N TYR A 158 -9.94 8.95 1.86
CA TYR A 158 -11.32 9.39 2.01
C TYR A 158 -12.30 8.29 1.62
N LYS A 159 -13.47 8.32 2.25
CA LYS A 159 -14.50 7.32 2.02
C LYS A 159 -15.39 7.72 0.83
N MET A 160 -15.74 6.74 0.02
CA MET A 160 -16.75 6.87 -1.04
C MET A 160 -17.76 5.73 -0.96
N LYS A 161 -18.96 5.98 -1.48
CA LYS A 161 -20.06 5.03 -1.52
C LYS A 161 -20.30 4.55 -2.94
N VAL A 162 -20.48 3.25 -3.14
CA VAL A 162 -20.84 2.65 -4.42
C VAL A 162 -22.30 3.00 -4.75
N VAL A 163 -22.52 3.57 -5.93
CA VAL A 163 -23.86 3.95 -6.43
C VAL A 163 -24.39 3.01 -7.51
N ALA A 164 -23.59 2.04 -7.94
CA ALA A 164 -23.99 1.04 -8.93
C ALA A 164 -24.47 -0.24 -8.25
N SER A 165 -25.48 -0.91 -8.85
CA SER A 165 -26.04 -2.17 -8.35
C SER A 165 -25.07 -3.37 -8.40
N GLY A 166 -23.82 -3.15 -8.77
CA GLY A 166 -22.79 -4.18 -8.79
C GLY A 166 -21.51 -3.69 -9.43
N LEU A 167 -20.63 -3.04 -8.65
CA LEU A 167 -19.35 -2.54 -9.11
C LEU A 167 -18.30 -3.65 -9.09
N ASN A 168 -17.68 -3.91 -10.24
CA ASN A 168 -16.58 -4.87 -10.31
C ASN A 168 -15.31 -4.27 -9.72
N VAL A 169 -14.68 -5.01 -8.81
CA VAL A 169 -13.33 -4.73 -8.35
C VAL A 169 -12.35 -5.52 -9.21
N ARG A 170 -11.34 -4.85 -9.70
CA ARG A 170 -10.38 -5.41 -10.65
C ARG A 170 -8.96 -5.39 -10.09
N GLY A 171 -8.12 -6.25 -10.64
CA GLY A 171 -6.71 -6.36 -10.25
C GLY A 171 -5.84 -5.23 -10.81
N GLU A 172 -6.31 -4.56 -11.87
CA GLU A 172 -5.62 -3.45 -12.54
C GLU A 172 -6.63 -2.38 -12.98
N PRO A 173 -6.22 -1.14 -13.19
CA PRO A 173 -7.11 -0.03 -13.56
C PRO A 173 -7.50 -0.09 -15.04
N ASN A 174 -8.09 -1.18 -15.48
CA ASN A 174 -8.64 -1.33 -16.83
C ASN A 174 -9.79 -2.35 -16.88
N VAL A 175 -10.70 -2.18 -17.85
CA VAL A 175 -11.90 -3.00 -17.99
C VAL A 175 -11.63 -4.44 -18.42
N SER A 176 -10.47 -4.73 -19.02
CA SER A 176 -10.07 -6.06 -19.46
C SER A 176 -9.39 -6.86 -18.35
N SER A 177 -8.99 -6.20 -17.27
CA SER A 177 -8.33 -6.84 -16.14
C SER A 177 -9.28 -7.82 -15.43
N ARG A 178 -8.66 -8.84 -14.82
CA ARG A 178 -9.38 -9.86 -14.05
C ARG A 178 -10.23 -9.21 -12.95
N ARG A 179 -11.50 -9.59 -12.89
CA ARG A 179 -12.37 -9.28 -11.77
C ARG A 179 -11.92 -10.07 -10.53
N ILE A 180 -11.63 -9.37 -9.44
CA ILE A 180 -11.16 -9.93 -8.16
C ILE A 180 -12.20 -9.83 -7.06
N GLY A 181 -13.22 -8.99 -7.27
CA GLY A 181 -14.30 -8.80 -6.35
C GLY A 181 -15.50 -8.13 -7.01
N ARG A 182 -16.56 -7.98 -6.24
CA ARG A 182 -17.76 -7.23 -6.61
C ARG A 182 -18.29 -6.52 -5.38
N LEU A 183 -18.66 -5.25 -5.54
CA LEU A 183 -19.26 -4.42 -4.52
C LEU A 183 -20.73 -4.18 -4.86
N ASN A 184 -21.56 -4.27 -3.86
CA ASN A 184 -22.98 -3.96 -4.00
C ASN A 184 -23.21 -2.45 -3.85
N GLU A 185 -24.32 -1.98 -4.36
CA GLU A 185 -24.79 -0.62 -4.12
C GLU A 185 -24.83 -0.32 -2.61
N GLY A 186 -24.40 0.86 -2.24
CA GLY A 186 -24.33 1.27 -0.85
C GLY A 186 -23.04 0.85 -0.12
N ALA A 187 -22.22 -0.02 -0.70
CA ALA A 187 -20.93 -0.39 -0.08
C ALA A 187 -20.04 0.84 0.08
N VAL A 188 -19.41 0.98 1.24
CA VAL A 188 -18.46 2.04 1.51
C VAL A 188 -17.04 1.51 1.26
N VAL A 189 -16.27 2.28 0.50
CA VAL A 189 -14.87 1.98 0.19
C VAL A 189 -13.98 3.15 0.64
N THR A 190 -12.76 2.84 1.03
CA THR A 190 -11.76 3.86 1.33
C THR A 190 -10.86 4.04 0.11
N VAL A 191 -10.87 5.21 -0.49
CA VAL A 191 -10.02 5.53 -1.64
C VAL A 191 -8.62 5.80 -1.14
N GLN A 192 -7.66 5.03 -1.66
CA GLN A 192 -6.24 5.13 -1.36
C GLN A 192 -5.49 5.94 -2.42
N ALA A 193 -5.95 5.84 -3.68
CA ALA A 193 -5.40 6.61 -4.80
C ALA A 193 -6.45 6.83 -5.88
N SER A 194 -6.32 7.94 -6.61
CA SER A 194 -7.13 8.27 -7.78
C SER A 194 -6.23 8.44 -9.00
N PHE A 195 -6.66 7.89 -10.13
CA PHE A 195 -5.90 7.92 -11.39
C PHE A 195 -6.53 8.89 -12.39
N ALA A 196 -5.72 9.44 -13.29
CA ALA A 196 -6.16 10.42 -14.28
C ALA A 196 -7.21 9.86 -15.27
N ASP A 197 -7.22 8.56 -15.47
CA ASP A 197 -8.19 7.82 -16.31
C ASP A 197 -9.52 7.51 -15.61
N GLY A 198 -9.71 8.06 -14.40
CA GLY A 198 -10.94 7.89 -13.61
C GLY A 198 -10.98 6.67 -12.71
N TRP A 199 -9.99 5.77 -12.80
CA TRP A 199 -9.90 4.64 -11.89
C TRP A 199 -9.53 5.08 -10.47
N LYS A 200 -9.99 4.32 -9.49
CA LYS A 200 -9.65 4.51 -8.08
C LYS A 200 -9.14 3.22 -7.48
N TYR A 201 -8.06 3.32 -6.72
CA TYR A 201 -7.55 2.24 -5.90
C TYR A 201 -8.18 2.32 -4.53
N VAL A 202 -8.86 1.26 -4.12
CA VAL A 202 -9.72 1.29 -2.94
C VAL A 202 -9.45 0.11 -2.01
N THR A 203 -9.66 0.37 -0.71
CA THR A 203 -9.81 -0.68 0.30
C THR A 203 -11.30 -0.93 0.51
N TYR A 204 -11.71 -2.20 0.55
CA TYR A 204 -13.10 -2.62 0.72
C TYR A 204 -13.23 -3.87 1.59
N GLY A 205 -14.40 -4.12 2.17
CA GLY A 205 -14.65 -5.26 3.05
C GLY A 205 -13.64 -5.33 4.21
N ASP A 206 -13.13 -6.52 4.48
CA ASP A 206 -12.17 -6.79 5.56
C ASP A 206 -10.72 -6.35 5.23
N GLY A 207 -10.57 -5.26 4.50
CA GLY A 207 -9.24 -4.70 4.14
C GLY A 207 -8.71 -5.21 2.80
N ALA A 208 -9.54 -5.81 1.96
CA ALA A 208 -9.18 -6.17 0.60
C ALA A 208 -8.93 -4.92 -0.26
N LEU A 209 -8.01 -5.02 -1.21
CA LEU A 209 -7.59 -3.92 -2.07
C LEU A 209 -7.88 -4.24 -3.54
N GLY A 210 -8.22 -3.22 -4.34
CA GLY A 210 -8.42 -3.39 -5.77
C GLY A 210 -8.79 -2.09 -6.48
N TYR A 211 -8.93 -2.18 -7.78
CA TYR A 211 -9.28 -1.05 -8.63
C TYR A 211 -10.76 -1.06 -8.99
N VAL A 212 -11.37 0.10 -8.89
CA VAL A 212 -12.75 0.31 -9.30
C VAL A 212 -12.82 1.54 -10.21
N ASP A 213 -13.79 1.54 -11.09
CA ASP A 213 -14.09 2.72 -11.90
C ASP A 213 -14.77 3.77 -11.00
N GLY A 214 -14.11 4.92 -10.88
CA GLY A 214 -14.55 6.00 -9.99
C GLY A 214 -15.87 6.66 -10.39
N SER A 215 -16.33 6.49 -11.65
CA SER A 215 -17.62 7.00 -12.11
C SER A 215 -18.83 6.36 -11.39
N TYR A 216 -18.62 5.19 -10.77
CA TYR A 216 -19.62 4.48 -9.98
C TYR A 216 -19.50 4.71 -8.46
N LEU A 217 -18.74 5.73 -8.06
CA LEU A 217 -18.57 6.11 -6.67
C LEU A 217 -19.11 7.53 -6.44
N ALA A 218 -19.81 7.73 -5.34
CA ALA A 218 -20.22 9.05 -4.84
C ALA A 218 -19.54 9.35 -3.51
N GLU A 219 -19.48 10.62 -3.14
CA GLU A 219 -18.98 11.05 -1.84
C GLU A 219 -19.77 10.37 -0.70
N TYR A 220 -19.05 9.86 0.29
CA TYR A 220 -19.66 9.28 1.48
C TYR A 220 -19.61 10.30 2.60
N VAL A 221 -20.80 10.79 2.96
CA VAL A 221 -20.97 11.61 4.16
C VAL A 221 -21.29 10.67 5.31
N GLU A 222 -20.44 10.63 6.31
CA GLU A 222 -20.68 9.84 7.51
C GLU A 222 -21.92 10.38 8.22
N PRO A 223 -22.92 9.53 8.52
CA PRO A 223 -24.11 10.00 9.23
C PRO A 223 -23.66 10.58 10.59
N PRO A 224 -24.28 11.68 11.04
CA PRO A 224 -23.92 12.25 12.33
C PRO A 224 -24.01 11.19 13.41
N VAL A 225 -22.93 11.06 14.18
CA VAL A 225 -22.93 10.17 15.34
C VAL A 225 -24.09 10.60 16.25
N PRO A 226 -25.08 9.71 16.53
CA PRO A 226 -26.14 10.08 17.45
C PRO A 226 -25.52 10.49 18.76
N GLU A 227 -25.86 11.67 19.25
CA GLU A 227 -25.41 12.13 20.58
C GLU A 227 -25.70 11.00 21.58
N ALA A 228 -24.68 10.56 22.28
CA ALA A 228 -24.85 9.58 23.33
C ALA A 228 -25.95 10.10 24.27
N PRO A 229 -26.93 9.27 24.67
CA PRO A 229 -27.98 9.69 25.55
C PRO A 229 -27.35 10.30 26.81
N LYS A 230 -27.72 11.53 27.12
CA LYS A 230 -27.31 12.18 28.36
C LYS A 230 -27.95 11.42 29.52
N ILE A 231 -27.20 10.53 30.11
CA ILE A 231 -27.65 9.78 31.30
C ILE A 231 -27.55 10.77 32.47
N THR A 232 -28.70 11.23 32.96
CA THR A 232 -28.77 12.00 34.21
C THR A 232 -28.86 11.00 35.35
N ILE A 233 -27.77 10.83 36.08
CA ILE A 233 -27.79 10.02 37.30
C ILE A 233 -28.33 10.92 38.43
N ILE A 234 -29.48 10.57 38.94
CA ILE A 234 -30.07 11.20 40.12
C ILE A 234 -29.64 10.38 41.32
N ASP A 235 -28.78 10.96 42.17
CA ASP A 235 -28.54 10.39 43.49
C ASP A 235 -29.78 10.63 44.35
N SER A 236 -30.54 9.56 44.59
CA SER A 236 -31.77 9.58 45.38
C SER A 236 -31.55 9.93 46.86
N ALA A 237 -30.32 9.85 47.35
CA ALA A 237 -30.00 10.12 48.73
C ALA A 237 -29.77 11.61 49.05
N ASN A 238 -29.28 12.41 48.09
CA ASN A 238 -28.85 13.80 48.34
C ASN A 238 -29.37 14.86 47.38
N ASN A 239 -30.13 14.53 46.36
CA ASN A 239 -30.73 15.46 45.39
C ASN A 239 -29.70 16.44 44.76
N ARG A 240 -28.43 16.03 44.56
CA ARG A 240 -27.36 16.84 44.02
C ARG A 240 -27.05 16.45 42.57
N PHE A 241 -27.03 17.43 41.71
CA PHE A 241 -26.52 17.29 40.35
C PHE A 241 -24.98 17.26 40.37
N CYS A 242 -24.39 16.18 39.92
CA CYS A 242 -22.96 16.17 39.62
C CYS A 242 -22.75 16.41 38.12
N PRO A 243 -22.00 17.47 37.72
CA PRO A 243 -21.59 17.62 36.33
C PRO A 243 -20.61 16.52 35.97
N VAL A 244 -20.90 15.84 34.85
CA VAL A 244 -20.20 14.64 34.41
C VAL A 244 -19.00 15.04 33.56
N GLY A 245 -17.79 14.76 34.06
CA GLY A 245 -16.59 14.61 33.28
C GLY A 245 -16.10 13.17 33.44
N ASP A 246 -15.63 12.56 32.36
CA ASP A 246 -15.02 11.22 32.25
C ASP A 246 -15.48 10.13 33.22
N TRP A 247 -16.45 9.31 32.80
CA TRP A 247 -16.96 8.18 33.58
C TRP A 247 -16.53 6.85 33.00
N ARG A 248 -15.93 6.00 33.83
CA ARG A 248 -15.85 4.55 33.61
C ARG A 248 -17.04 3.88 34.28
N VAL A 249 -17.85 3.18 33.50
CA VAL A 249 -18.93 2.37 34.03
C VAL A 249 -18.33 1.10 34.67
N LEU A 250 -18.39 0.99 35.98
CA LEU A 250 -18.17 -0.26 36.69
C LEU A 250 -19.52 -0.98 36.79
N VAL A 251 -19.69 -2.07 36.03
CA VAL A 251 -20.82 -2.99 36.21
C VAL A 251 -20.49 -3.89 37.39
N GLY A 252 -21.03 -3.57 38.54
CA GLY A 252 -21.02 -4.48 39.71
C GLY A 252 -22.25 -5.36 39.67
N SER A 253 -22.07 -6.69 39.81
CA SER A 253 -23.16 -7.59 40.11
C SER A 253 -23.66 -7.31 41.52
N VAL A 254 -24.94 -7.10 41.67
CA VAL A 254 -25.61 -7.16 42.98
C VAL A 254 -26.19 -8.58 43.13
N ASP A 255 -25.73 -9.30 44.14
CA ASP A 255 -26.33 -10.53 44.63
C ASP A 255 -27.69 -10.23 45.29
#